data_2327ae1bd583f79eef9134068336e0b0
#
_entry.id   2327ae1bd583f79eef9134068336e0b0
#
_cell.length_a   1.000
_cell.length_b   1.000
_cell.length_c   1.000
_cell.angle_alpha   90.00
_cell.angle_beta   90.00
_cell.angle_gamma   90.00
#
_symmetry.space_group_name_H-M   'P 1'
#
loop_
_entity.id
_entity.type
_entity.pdbx_description
1 polymer ?
#
loop_
_entity_poly.entity_id
_entity_poly.type
_entity_poly.pdbx_seq_one_letter_code
_entity_poly.pdbx_strand_id
1 'polypeptide(L)'
;MSAGAVWYTERGMVRSRLALSILVGLIAGLGGETLLFLQRQCRLVEESMREDFRVLLFLKDDLDEGRQKVLEERLRALPDVDDVRAVSRQEQLASLKREDPELVESVALLGDNPLTPAFEVSLGEAGVSRVAQWLSQAQPLADWADARYKPAQVQAILQAQFYARLLDLALSGLVCLGAALMLAGVWSSGRAGLR
;
A
#
# COMPACT_ATOMS: atom_id res chain seq x y z
N MET A 1 -6.09 7.47 -70.24
CA MET A 1 -6.49 6.35 -69.35
C MET A 1 -5.57 6.30 -68.12
N SER A 2 -5.73 7.13 -67.09
CA SER A 2 -4.96 6.89 -65.82
C SER A 2 -5.57 7.60 -64.58
N ALA A 3 -6.74 8.23 -64.67
CA ALA A 3 -7.31 8.92 -63.48
C ALA A 3 -7.98 7.99 -62.45
N GLY A 4 -8.43 6.77 -62.87
CA GLY A 4 -9.14 5.85 -61.97
C GLY A 4 -8.26 5.09 -60.99
N ALA A 5 -6.97 4.88 -61.28
CA ALA A 5 -6.04 4.09 -60.44
C ALA A 5 -5.56 4.90 -59.21
N VAL A 6 -5.44 6.20 -59.28
CA VAL A 6 -4.99 7.07 -58.20
C VAL A 6 -6.03 7.16 -57.07
N TRP A 7 -7.32 7.20 -57.37
CA TRP A 7 -8.42 7.24 -56.41
C TRP A 7 -8.59 5.94 -55.60
N TYR A 8 -8.18 4.81 -56.14
CA TYR A 8 -8.28 3.53 -55.42
C TYR A 8 -7.19 3.34 -54.38
N THR A 9 -5.98 3.85 -54.66
CA THR A 9 -4.84 3.77 -53.73
C THR A 9 -4.99 4.75 -52.53
N GLU A 10 -5.53 5.94 -52.74
CA GLU A 10 -5.74 6.91 -51.65
C GLU A 10 -6.81 6.44 -50.66
N ARG A 11 -7.92 5.89 -51.11
CA ARG A 11 -8.96 5.32 -50.21
C ARG A 11 -8.48 4.12 -49.42
N GLY A 12 -7.58 3.30 -49.94
CA GLY A 12 -6.95 2.19 -49.26
C GLY A 12 -6.04 2.66 -48.12
N MET A 13 -5.22 3.68 -48.39
CA MET A 13 -4.29 4.26 -47.38
C MET A 13 -5.04 4.98 -46.23
N VAL A 14 -6.12 5.69 -46.51
CA VAL A 14 -6.92 6.36 -45.47
C VAL A 14 -7.64 5.33 -44.59
N ARG A 15 -8.19 4.26 -45.17
CA ARG A 15 -8.84 3.17 -44.43
C ARG A 15 -7.83 2.42 -43.52
N SER A 16 -6.62 2.14 -43.99
CA SER A 16 -5.58 1.46 -43.19
C SER A 16 -5.10 2.33 -42.05
N ARG A 17 -4.96 3.64 -42.26
CA ARG A 17 -4.56 4.58 -41.17
C ARG A 17 -5.66 4.71 -40.13
N LEU A 18 -6.92 4.78 -40.50
CA LEU A 18 -8.07 4.78 -39.59
C LEU A 18 -8.15 3.48 -38.78
N ALA A 19 -8.01 2.33 -39.44
CA ALA A 19 -8.03 1.03 -38.77
C ALA A 19 -6.85 0.90 -37.76
N LEU A 20 -5.67 1.36 -38.13
CA LEU A 20 -4.50 1.40 -37.23
C LEU A 20 -4.72 2.31 -36.01
N SER A 21 -5.31 3.50 -36.24
CA SER A 21 -5.59 4.43 -35.12
C SER A 21 -6.62 3.86 -34.16
N ILE A 22 -7.67 3.19 -34.68
CA ILE A 22 -8.68 2.52 -33.85
C ILE A 22 -8.04 1.37 -33.05
N LEU A 23 -7.19 0.56 -33.68
CA LEU A 23 -6.52 -0.57 -33.04
C LEU A 23 -5.59 -0.07 -31.91
N VAL A 24 -4.79 0.95 -32.17
CA VAL A 24 -3.91 1.56 -31.16
C VAL A 24 -4.73 2.16 -30.00
N GLY A 25 -5.83 2.84 -30.30
CA GLY A 25 -6.74 3.37 -29.27
C GLY A 25 -7.36 2.28 -28.41
N LEU A 26 -7.73 1.16 -29.01
CA LEU A 26 -8.31 0.00 -28.31
C LEU A 26 -7.28 -0.69 -27.40
N ILE A 27 -6.07 -0.89 -27.90
CA ILE A 27 -4.95 -1.45 -27.10
C ILE A 27 -4.59 -0.51 -25.94
N ALA A 28 -4.51 0.78 -26.18
CA ALA A 28 -4.22 1.78 -25.14
C ALA A 28 -5.34 1.84 -24.10
N GLY A 29 -6.61 1.75 -24.51
CA GLY A 29 -7.77 1.71 -23.62
C GLY A 29 -7.76 0.48 -22.71
N LEU A 30 -7.63 -0.72 -23.31
CA LEU A 30 -7.56 -1.97 -22.54
C LEU A 30 -6.34 -2.02 -21.61
N GLY A 31 -5.19 -1.52 -22.07
CA GLY A 31 -3.99 -1.40 -21.23
C GLY A 31 -4.19 -0.46 -20.05
N GLY A 32 -4.84 0.68 -20.28
CA GLY A 32 -5.19 1.64 -19.23
C GLY A 32 -6.13 1.06 -18.18
N GLU A 33 -7.21 0.39 -18.61
CA GLU A 33 -8.15 -0.27 -17.70
C GLU A 33 -7.48 -1.36 -16.86
N THR A 34 -6.60 -2.16 -17.47
CA THR A 34 -5.84 -3.20 -16.76
C THR A 34 -4.92 -2.60 -15.70
N LEU A 35 -4.21 -1.51 -16.01
CA LEU A 35 -3.36 -0.80 -15.07
C LEU A 35 -4.15 -0.20 -13.92
N LEU A 36 -5.30 0.42 -14.19
CA LEU A 36 -6.20 0.96 -13.15
C LEU A 36 -6.74 -0.14 -12.24
N PHE A 37 -7.10 -1.29 -12.80
CA PHE A 37 -7.55 -2.42 -12.01
C PHE A 37 -6.44 -2.95 -11.08
N LEU A 38 -5.23 -3.16 -11.62
CA LEU A 38 -4.06 -3.59 -10.84
C LEU A 38 -3.72 -2.59 -9.73
N GLN A 39 -3.74 -1.31 -10.02
CA GLN A 39 -3.50 -0.24 -9.05
C GLN A 39 -4.51 -0.30 -7.90
N ARG A 40 -5.80 -0.48 -8.20
CA ARG A 40 -6.84 -0.66 -7.18
C ARG A 40 -6.58 -1.87 -6.29
N GLN A 41 -6.21 -3.00 -6.89
CA GLN A 41 -5.90 -4.21 -6.15
C GLN A 41 -4.69 -4.03 -5.23
N CYS A 42 -3.62 -3.39 -5.73
CA CYS A 42 -2.43 -3.11 -4.91
C CYS A 42 -2.76 -2.22 -3.71
N ARG A 43 -3.59 -1.18 -3.89
CA ARG A 43 -4.01 -0.30 -2.79
C ARG A 43 -4.86 -1.03 -1.75
N LEU A 44 -5.79 -1.88 -2.17
CA LEU A 44 -6.63 -2.66 -1.25
C LEU A 44 -5.78 -3.63 -0.41
N VAL A 45 -4.80 -4.30 -1.03
CA VAL A 45 -3.89 -5.20 -0.32
C VAL A 45 -3.00 -4.42 0.65
N GLU A 46 -2.47 -3.28 0.24
CA GLU A 46 -1.67 -2.40 1.10
C GLU A 46 -2.46 -1.95 2.34
N GLU A 47 -3.69 -1.47 2.13
CA GLU A 47 -4.57 -0.98 3.19
C GLU A 47 -4.91 -2.10 4.18
N SER A 48 -5.29 -3.28 3.69
CA SER A 48 -5.55 -4.46 4.53
C SER A 48 -4.31 -4.89 5.33
N MET A 49 -3.12 -4.94 4.70
CA MET A 49 -1.88 -5.30 5.40
C MET A 49 -1.49 -4.26 6.45
N ARG A 50 -1.77 -3.00 6.20
CA ARG A 50 -1.50 -1.90 7.14
C ARG A 50 -2.45 -1.94 8.33
N GLU A 51 -3.73 -2.21 8.09
CA GLU A 51 -4.72 -2.36 9.16
C GLU A 51 -4.38 -3.51 10.12
N ASP A 52 -3.76 -4.57 9.63
CA ASP A 52 -3.30 -5.70 10.44
C ASP A 52 -1.93 -5.49 11.08
N PHE A 53 -1.19 -4.44 10.68
CA PHE A 53 0.12 -4.18 11.25
C PHE A 53 0.01 -3.56 12.64
N ARG A 54 0.60 -4.23 13.63
CA ARG A 54 0.65 -3.78 15.03
C ARG A 54 2.07 -3.88 15.57
N VAL A 55 2.45 -2.87 16.32
CA VAL A 55 3.64 -2.90 17.17
C VAL A 55 3.21 -3.24 18.58
N LEU A 56 3.74 -4.32 19.12
CA LEU A 56 3.49 -4.75 20.50
C LEU A 56 4.59 -4.20 21.40
N LEU A 57 4.21 -3.39 22.38
CA LEU A 57 5.08 -2.87 23.42
C LEU A 57 4.75 -3.58 24.73
N PHE A 58 5.61 -4.52 25.17
CA PHE A 58 5.43 -5.26 26.40
C PHE A 58 5.78 -4.39 27.60
N LEU A 59 4.85 -4.29 28.53
CA LEU A 59 4.99 -3.48 29.72
C LEU A 59 5.89 -4.19 30.76
N LYS A 60 6.50 -3.41 31.66
CA LYS A 60 7.14 -3.95 32.85
C LYS A 60 6.07 -4.44 33.83
N ASP A 61 6.35 -5.53 34.54
CA ASP A 61 5.38 -6.20 35.41
C ASP A 61 4.85 -5.33 36.57
N ASP A 62 5.60 -4.31 36.97
CA ASP A 62 5.30 -3.43 38.13
C ASP A 62 4.61 -2.12 37.72
N LEU A 63 4.10 -2.00 36.50
CA LEU A 63 3.48 -0.76 36.07
C LEU A 63 2.08 -0.60 36.68
N ASP A 64 1.94 0.43 37.51
CA ASP A 64 0.66 0.82 38.10
C ASP A 64 -0.32 1.32 37.00
N GLU A 65 -1.64 1.09 37.21
CA GLU A 65 -2.69 1.50 36.26
C GLU A 65 -2.64 3.00 35.90
N GLY A 66 -2.26 3.83 36.88
CA GLY A 66 -2.11 5.27 36.64
C GLY A 66 -0.98 5.58 35.65
N ARG A 67 0.16 4.89 35.78
CA ARG A 67 1.28 5.03 34.87
C ARG A 67 0.99 4.44 33.47
N GLN A 68 0.23 3.34 33.42
CA GLN A 68 -0.23 2.77 32.15
C GLN A 68 -1.03 3.78 31.33
N LYS A 69 -2.01 4.48 31.96
CA LYS A 69 -2.79 5.52 31.29
C LYS A 69 -1.95 6.70 30.80
N VAL A 70 -1.00 7.14 31.61
CA VAL A 70 -0.08 8.22 31.22
C VAL A 70 0.80 7.79 30.04
N LEU A 71 1.28 6.54 30.04
CA LEU A 71 2.07 5.99 28.95
C LEU A 71 1.24 5.87 27.67
N GLU A 72 -0.01 5.37 27.77
CA GLU A 72 -0.95 5.30 26.66
C GLU A 72 -1.18 6.68 26.02
N GLU A 73 -1.44 7.71 26.83
CA GLU A 73 -1.63 9.08 26.34
C GLU A 73 -0.37 9.63 25.65
N ARG A 74 0.80 9.35 26.22
CA ARG A 74 2.09 9.76 25.61
C ARG A 74 2.36 9.04 24.30
N LEU A 75 2.09 7.74 24.22
CA LEU A 75 2.23 6.97 22.98
C LEU A 75 1.26 7.48 21.90
N ARG A 76 0.01 7.78 22.30
CA ARG A 76 -1.01 8.34 21.40
C ARG A 76 -0.64 9.74 20.90
N ALA A 77 0.16 10.49 21.67
CA ALA A 77 0.65 11.80 21.28
C ALA A 77 1.88 11.76 20.34
N LEU A 78 2.49 10.59 20.14
CA LEU A 78 3.61 10.47 19.20
C LEU A 78 3.14 10.65 17.75
N PRO A 79 4.00 11.19 16.88
CA PRO A 79 3.68 11.31 15.47
C PRO A 79 3.49 9.94 14.82
N ASP A 80 2.66 9.91 13.79
CA ASP A 80 2.39 8.72 12.97
C ASP A 80 1.72 7.56 13.74
N VAL A 81 1.10 7.80 14.90
CA VAL A 81 0.28 6.84 15.66
C VAL A 81 -1.18 7.05 15.30
N ASP A 82 -1.83 6.01 14.81
CA ASP A 82 -3.26 6.01 14.48
C ASP A 82 -4.10 5.61 15.71
N ASP A 83 -3.68 4.56 16.43
CA ASP A 83 -4.36 4.10 17.64
C ASP A 83 -3.40 3.40 18.61
N VAL A 84 -3.76 3.43 19.90
CA VAL A 84 -3.05 2.71 20.97
C VAL A 84 -4.10 1.98 21.80
N ARG A 85 -3.96 0.66 21.92
CA ARG A 85 -4.84 -0.21 22.67
C ARG A 85 -4.07 -0.99 23.74
N ALA A 86 -4.53 -0.90 24.98
CA ALA A 86 -4.03 -1.77 26.04
C ALA A 86 -4.58 -3.19 25.87
N VAL A 87 -3.72 -4.18 25.88
CA VAL A 87 -4.06 -5.61 25.78
C VAL A 87 -3.65 -6.31 27.07
N SER A 88 -4.63 -6.88 27.74
CA SER A 88 -4.42 -7.64 28.97
C SER A 88 -3.74 -8.97 28.72
N ARG A 89 -3.13 -9.56 29.77
CA ARG A 89 -2.58 -10.93 29.74
C ARG A 89 -3.60 -11.98 29.25
N GLN A 90 -4.86 -11.81 29.64
CA GLN A 90 -5.93 -12.75 29.27
C GLN A 90 -6.32 -12.62 27.79
N GLU A 91 -6.38 -11.39 27.27
CA GLU A 91 -6.65 -11.13 25.86
C GLU A 91 -5.53 -11.65 24.97
N GLN A 92 -4.26 -11.46 25.39
CA GLN A 92 -3.12 -12.02 24.66
C GLN A 92 -3.16 -13.55 24.62
N LEU A 93 -3.48 -14.20 25.74
CA LEU A 93 -3.62 -15.65 25.80
C LEU A 93 -4.77 -16.11 24.90
N ALA A 94 -5.89 -15.40 24.89
CA ALA A 94 -7.03 -15.70 24.02
C ALA A 94 -6.71 -15.51 22.52
N SER A 95 -5.86 -14.53 22.17
CA SER A 95 -5.38 -14.34 20.81
C SER A 95 -4.42 -15.46 20.40
N LEU A 96 -3.47 -15.79 21.26
CA LEU A 96 -2.52 -16.88 21.05
C LEU A 96 -3.24 -18.22 20.86
N LYS A 97 -4.29 -18.48 21.64
CA LYS A 97 -5.10 -19.69 21.51
C LYS A 97 -5.80 -19.81 20.16
N ARG A 98 -6.11 -18.69 19.52
CA ARG A 98 -6.73 -18.68 18.18
C ARG A 98 -5.70 -18.84 17.07
N GLU A 99 -4.51 -18.25 17.25
CA GLU A 99 -3.43 -18.26 16.26
C GLU A 99 -2.64 -19.56 16.28
N ASP A 100 -2.31 -20.06 17.49
CA ASP A 100 -1.49 -21.26 17.69
C ASP A 100 -1.95 -22.03 18.95
N PRO A 101 -2.93 -22.94 18.80
CA PRO A 101 -3.45 -23.72 19.92
C PRO A 101 -2.41 -24.66 20.54
N GLU A 102 -1.44 -25.18 19.78
CA GLU A 102 -0.41 -26.10 20.27
C GLU A 102 0.56 -25.39 21.22
N LEU A 103 0.86 -24.14 20.91
CA LEU A 103 1.75 -23.30 21.75
C LEU A 103 1.08 -22.99 23.08
N VAL A 104 -0.24 -22.83 23.12
CA VAL A 104 -0.98 -22.59 24.37
C VAL A 104 -0.98 -23.82 25.30
N GLU A 105 -1.04 -25.03 24.77
CA GLU A 105 -0.89 -26.23 25.59
C GLU A 105 0.48 -26.28 26.29
N SER A 106 1.53 -25.89 25.55
CA SER A 106 2.88 -25.79 26.12
C SER A 106 2.99 -24.70 27.20
N VAL A 107 2.32 -23.58 27.02
CA VAL A 107 2.25 -22.48 28.02
C VAL A 107 1.45 -22.90 29.24
N ALA A 108 0.36 -23.64 29.06
CA ALA A 108 -0.46 -24.13 30.18
C ALA A 108 0.30 -25.09 31.11
N LEU A 109 1.30 -25.82 30.60
CA LEU A 109 2.18 -26.68 31.41
C LEU A 109 3.08 -25.91 32.37
N LEU A 110 3.28 -24.61 32.16
CA LEU A 110 4.09 -23.75 33.04
C LEU A 110 3.33 -23.32 34.33
N GLY A 111 2.04 -23.60 34.42
CA GLY A 111 1.20 -23.37 35.60
C GLY A 111 0.68 -21.94 35.75
N ASP A 112 1.47 -20.91 35.43
CA ASP A 112 1.08 -19.51 35.44
C ASP A 112 1.18 -18.91 34.03
N ASN A 113 0.34 -17.91 33.76
CA ASN A 113 0.39 -17.20 32.47
C ASN A 113 1.64 -16.33 32.40
N PRO A 114 2.67 -16.72 31.60
CA PRO A 114 3.93 -15.97 31.50
C PRO A 114 3.82 -14.69 30.65
N LEU A 115 2.64 -14.42 30.05
CA LEU A 115 2.44 -13.25 29.21
C LEU A 115 2.37 -12.00 30.08
N THR A 116 3.04 -10.93 29.61
CA THR A 116 3.00 -9.62 30.25
C THR A 116 1.99 -8.74 29.52
N PRO A 117 1.31 -7.79 30.20
CA PRO A 117 0.43 -6.86 29.52
C PRO A 117 1.21 -6.06 28.47
N ALA A 118 0.55 -5.67 27.39
CA ALA A 118 1.19 -4.93 26.31
C ALA A 118 0.27 -3.85 25.75
N PHE A 119 0.89 -2.85 25.09
CA PHE A 119 0.18 -1.96 24.19
C PHE A 119 0.31 -2.45 22.76
N GLU A 120 -0.81 -2.55 22.06
CA GLU A 120 -0.88 -2.64 20.61
C GLU A 120 -0.92 -1.23 20.04
N VAL A 121 0.10 -0.87 19.28
CA VAL A 121 0.19 0.43 18.61
C VAL A 121 -0.02 0.23 17.12
N SER A 122 -1.04 0.89 16.59
CA SER A 122 -1.28 0.99 15.15
C SER A 122 -0.55 2.21 14.62
N LEU A 123 0.22 2.03 13.57
CA LEU A 123 0.98 3.12 12.94
C LEU A 123 0.38 3.50 11.59
N GLY A 124 0.35 4.79 11.32
CA GLY A 124 0.03 5.33 10.01
C GLY A 124 1.07 4.98 8.96
N GLU A 125 0.80 5.28 7.70
CA GLU A 125 1.66 4.94 6.55
C GLU A 125 3.12 5.39 6.73
N ALA A 126 3.34 6.62 7.21
CA ALA A 126 4.66 7.15 7.45
C ALA A 126 5.37 6.45 8.63
N GLY A 127 4.62 6.07 9.67
CA GLY A 127 5.13 5.35 10.84
C GLY A 127 5.58 3.93 10.49
N VAL A 128 4.79 3.19 9.71
CA VAL A 128 5.16 1.85 9.23
C VAL A 128 6.45 1.90 8.40
N SER A 129 6.56 2.88 7.50
CA SER A 129 7.75 3.04 6.66
C SER A 129 9.02 3.34 7.46
N ARG A 130 8.89 3.91 8.65
CA ARG A 130 9.98 4.35 9.53
C ARG A 130 9.87 3.74 10.93
N VAL A 131 9.36 2.53 11.04
CA VAL A 131 9.08 1.87 12.33
C VAL A 131 10.29 1.84 13.28
N ALA A 132 11.50 1.63 12.75
CA ALA A 132 12.72 1.65 13.55
C ALA A 132 13.02 3.05 14.13
N GLN A 133 12.79 4.12 13.37
CA GLN A 133 12.92 5.49 13.83
C GLN A 133 11.83 5.83 14.85
N TRP A 134 10.60 5.40 14.60
CA TRP A 134 9.48 5.58 15.52
C TRP A 134 9.77 4.90 16.87
N LEU A 135 10.26 3.65 16.85
CA LEU A 135 10.68 2.95 18.07
C LEU A 135 11.77 3.70 18.85
N SER A 136 12.73 4.31 18.15
CA SER A 136 13.76 5.12 18.82
C SER A 136 13.19 6.39 19.48
N GLN A 137 12.10 6.95 18.94
CA GLN A 137 11.38 8.08 19.55
C GLN A 137 10.50 7.64 20.72
N ALA A 138 9.94 6.43 20.67
CA ALA A 138 9.16 5.86 21.76
C ALA A 138 10.05 5.39 22.93
N GLN A 139 11.30 5.02 22.67
CA GLN A 139 12.23 4.50 23.67
C GLN A 139 12.44 5.38 24.92
N PRO A 140 12.52 6.73 24.84
CA PRO A 140 12.64 7.58 26.02
C PRO A 140 11.41 7.58 26.93
N LEU A 141 10.25 7.15 26.42
CA LEU A 141 9.01 7.03 27.21
C LEU A 141 9.01 5.77 28.09
N ALA A 142 10.07 5.02 28.10
CA ALA A 142 10.33 3.63 28.43
C ALA A 142 9.93 3.18 29.84
N ASP A 143 8.63 2.97 30.05
CA ASP A 143 8.10 2.04 31.03
C ASP A 143 7.71 0.67 30.40
N TRP A 144 8.16 0.41 29.17
CA TRP A 144 8.03 -0.88 28.48
C TRP A 144 9.35 -1.66 28.49
N ALA A 145 9.26 -2.99 28.50
CA ALA A 145 10.43 -3.87 28.63
C ALA A 145 10.97 -4.31 27.27
N ASP A 146 10.06 -4.59 26.30
CA ASP A 146 10.41 -5.12 24.99
C ASP A 146 9.41 -4.61 23.95
N ALA A 147 9.86 -4.47 22.71
CA ALA A 147 9.03 -4.10 21.57
C ALA A 147 9.14 -5.15 20.48
N ARG A 148 8.01 -5.63 20.01
CA ARG A 148 7.94 -6.62 18.92
C ARG A 148 7.02 -6.17 17.82
N TYR A 149 7.45 -6.40 16.60
CA TYR A 149 6.66 -6.23 15.39
C TYR A 149 7.05 -7.30 14.37
N LYS A 150 6.24 -7.50 13.35
CA LYS A 150 6.52 -8.50 12.30
C LYS A 150 7.29 -7.83 11.14
N PRO A 151 8.63 -7.98 11.07
CA PRO A 151 9.43 -7.30 10.03
C PRO A 151 9.06 -7.72 8.60
N ALA A 152 8.59 -8.95 8.43
CA ALA A 152 8.10 -9.43 7.13
C ALA A 152 6.88 -8.65 6.63
N GLN A 153 5.98 -8.21 7.53
CA GLN A 153 4.84 -7.38 7.16
C GLN A 153 5.30 -5.99 6.71
N VAL A 154 6.27 -5.38 7.38
CA VAL A 154 6.84 -4.09 6.98
C VAL A 154 7.39 -4.17 5.56
N GLN A 155 8.17 -5.22 5.25
CA GLN A 155 8.71 -5.41 3.90
C GLN A 155 7.60 -5.60 2.86
N ALA A 156 6.56 -6.37 3.17
CA ALA A 156 5.42 -6.57 2.28
C ALA A 156 4.67 -5.27 1.99
N ILE A 157 4.42 -4.45 3.03
CA ILE A 157 3.78 -3.13 2.88
C ILE A 157 4.63 -2.20 2.01
N LEU A 158 5.95 -2.11 2.26
CA LEU A 158 6.87 -1.29 1.48
C LEU A 158 6.94 -1.73 0.01
N GLN A 159 6.92 -3.04 -0.24
CA GLN A 159 6.86 -3.59 -1.61
C GLN A 159 5.54 -3.23 -2.29
N ALA A 160 4.41 -3.37 -1.61
CA ALA A 160 3.11 -3.00 -2.15
C ALA A 160 3.05 -1.51 -2.52
N GLN A 161 3.57 -0.63 -1.66
CA GLN A 161 3.70 0.82 -1.93
C GLN A 161 4.58 1.11 -3.14
N PHE A 162 5.71 0.41 -3.25
CA PHE A 162 6.61 0.56 -4.39
C PHE A 162 5.90 0.19 -5.70
N TYR A 163 5.21 -0.95 -5.74
CA TYR A 163 4.46 -1.37 -6.93
C TYR A 163 3.30 -0.42 -7.24
N ALA A 164 2.58 0.06 -6.24
CA ALA A 164 1.51 1.04 -6.45
C ALA A 164 2.04 2.32 -7.10
N ARG A 165 3.17 2.87 -6.61
CA ARG A 165 3.83 4.05 -7.19
C ARG A 165 4.34 3.81 -8.61
N LEU A 166 4.87 2.63 -8.87
CA LEU A 166 5.35 2.25 -10.22
C LEU A 166 4.20 2.17 -11.21
N LEU A 167 3.05 1.64 -10.79
CA LEU A 167 1.82 1.62 -11.59
C LEU A 167 1.27 3.03 -11.83
N ASP A 168 1.31 3.92 -10.83
CA ASP A 168 0.93 5.33 -10.98
C ASP A 168 1.80 6.04 -12.03
N LEU A 169 3.12 5.82 -12.00
CA LEU A 169 4.05 6.37 -12.98
C LEU A 169 3.79 5.82 -14.39
N ALA A 170 3.53 4.51 -14.50
CA ALA A 170 3.23 3.88 -15.79
C ALA A 170 1.92 4.44 -16.38
N LEU A 171 0.89 4.59 -15.55
CA LEU A 171 -0.41 5.14 -15.96
C LEU A 171 -0.27 6.61 -16.40
N SER A 172 0.42 7.43 -15.61
CA SER A 172 0.64 8.84 -15.96
C SER A 172 1.48 8.98 -17.24
N GLY A 173 2.49 8.13 -17.43
CA GLY A 173 3.27 8.04 -18.66
C GLY A 173 2.42 7.69 -19.88
N LEU A 174 1.50 6.73 -19.74
CA LEU A 174 0.58 6.34 -20.79
C LEU A 174 -0.37 7.50 -21.17
N VAL A 175 -0.91 8.21 -20.19
CA VAL A 175 -1.78 9.38 -20.39
C VAL A 175 -1.02 10.49 -21.09
N CYS A 176 0.20 10.82 -20.66
CA CYS A 176 1.05 11.84 -21.28
C CYS A 176 1.40 11.48 -22.73
N LEU A 177 1.72 10.22 -22.99
CA LEU A 177 2.00 9.72 -24.35
C LEU A 177 0.77 9.84 -25.24
N GLY A 178 -0.40 9.44 -24.76
CA GLY A 178 -1.66 9.59 -25.47
C GLY A 178 -1.98 11.05 -25.83
N ALA A 179 -1.82 11.96 -24.86
CA ALA A 179 -2.00 13.39 -25.07
C ALA A 179 -1.01 13.95 -26.11
N ALA A 180 0.26 13.57 -26.04
CA ALA A 180 1.28 13.98 -27.01
C ALA A 180 0.96 13.50 -28.44
N LEU A 181 0.51 12.26 -28.60
CA LEU A 181 0.10 11.71 -29.89
C LEU A 181 -1.13 12.42 -30.45
N MET A 182 -2.12 12.75 -29.61
CA MET A 182 -3.28 13.54 -30.01
C MET A 182 -2.89 14.92 -30.52
N LEU A 183 -2.02 15.64 -29.77
CA LEU A 183 -1.53 16.95 -30.17
C LEU A 183 -0.72 16.89 -31.48
N ALA A 184 0.14 15.91 -31.65
CA ALA A 184 0.88 15.70 -32.89
C ALA A 184 -0.04 15.41 -34.09
N GLY A 185 -1.11 14.64 -33.87
CA GLY A 185 -2.12 14.34 -34.88
C GLY A 185 -2.87 15.60 -35.33
N VAL A 186 -3.31 16.43 -34.40
CA VAL A 186 -3.97 17.72 -34.68
C VAL A 186 -3.03 18.66 -35.45
N TRP A 187 -1.77 18.76 -35.01
CA TRP A 187 -0.79 19.65 -35.66
C TRP A 187 -0.44 19.20 -37.08
N SER A 188 -0.32 17.91 -37.30
CA SER A 188 -0.08 17.36 -38.66
C SER A 188 -1.26 17.60 -39.62
N SER A 189 -2.49 17.48 -39.12
CA SER A 189 -3.69 17.73 -39.88
C SER A 189 -3.89 19.20 -40.29
N GLY A 190 -3.55 20.14 -39.38
CA GLY A 190 -3.57 21.56 -39.63
C GLY A 190 -2.60 22.00 -40.75
N ARG A 191 -1.43 21.37 -40.86
CA ARG A 191 -0.47 21.62 -41.94
C ARG A 191 -0.87 21.07 -43.31
N ALA A 192 -1.63 20.00 -43.32
CA ALA A 192 -2.14 19.42 -44.59
C ALA A 192 -3.23 20.25 -45.23
N GLY A 193 -3.99 21.05 -44.46
CA GLY A 193 -5.06 21.91 -44.97
C GLY A 193 -4.59 23.27 -45.51
N LEU A 194 -3.30 23.62 -45.36
CA LEU A 194 -2.71 24.89 -45.82
C LEU A 194 -1.88 24.76 -47.13
N ARG A 195 -1.91 23.63 -47.79
CA ARG A 195 -1.38 23.33 -49.11
C ARG A 195 -2.47 22.99 -50.08
#